data_d56f40ebb7f1451069ffff292bb6d5db
#
_entry.id   d56f40ebb7f1451069ffff292bb6d5db
#
_cell.length_a   1.000
_cell.length_b   1.000
_cell.length_c   1.000
_cell.angle_alpha   90.00
_cell.angle_beta   90.00
_cell.angle_gamma   90.00
#
_symmetry.space_group_name_H-M   'P 1'
#
loop_
_entity.id
_entity.type
_entity.pdbx_description
1 polymer ?
#
loop_
_entity_poly.entity_id
_entity_poly.type
_entity_poly.pdbx_seq_one_letter_code
_entity_poly.pdbx_strand_id
1 'polypeptide(L)'
;TERPKMVYNEKTKKFVIIFHADGPLYNNEKLYNWVKNGMQGNCEASRYSRAMVGFATSDTPFGPFEVVNMTRMNYDESLNAQRLGEARDMTVFVDDVDANADGAKDAYVIYSSEMNSKLYASLLNSDYTGLAAKGNTADNQQMAARLVSDNSREAPAVMKYDGWYYMITSGTDGWNSTAHTYYRSQNILSGWEKVGNPAKNDTGKCFDTQVTYIIPIDAPAGKFIYMGDRWNGNKLFDSRTVWLPLQVDATSHTIAILNRTNWKTEELEDLIPVGIQTALPKITWTDGSNLPEKVTVSYKGQTVESKVAWDKSSYQVIGRTTVTGKLIDCRNAEISTEMLV
;
A
#
# COMPACT_ATOMS: atom_id res chain seq x y z
N THR A 1 7.35 18.17 9.61
CA THR A 1 6.32 17.36 8.89
C THR A 1 7.00 16.15 8.29
N GLU A 2 6.46 14.97 8.51
CA GLU A 2 6.93 13.73 7.94
C GLU A 2 5.80 13.03 7.20
N ARG A 3 6.14 12.15 6.25
CA ARG A 3 5.19 11.30 5.51
C ARG A 3 3.97 12.03 4.91
N PRO A 4 4.10 13.23 4.32
CA PRO A 4 2.94 13.94 3.77
C PRO A 4 2.31 13.13 2.64
N LYS A 5 0.97 13.14 2.61
CA LYS A 5 0.17 12.58 1.53
C LYS A 5 -0.84 13.62 1.09
N MET A 6 -1.02 13.75 -0.20
CA MET A 6 -1.99 14.68 -0.77
C MET A 6 -3.11 13.91 -1.45
N VAL A 7 -4.34 14.28 -1.15
CA VAL A 7 -5.55 13.75 -1.78
C VAL A 7 -6.44 14.90 -2.25
N TYR A 8 -7.26 14.64 -3.26
CA TYR A 8 -8.27 15.57 -3.72
C TYR A 8 -9.63 15.20 -3.15
N ASN A 9 -10.31 16.15 -2.53
CA ASN A 9 -11.66 15.97 -2.03
C ASN A 9 -12.66 16.46 -3.09
N GLU A 10 -13.40 15.54 -3.71
CA GLU A 10 -14.34 15.87 -4.77
C GLU A 10 -15.54 16.68 -4.29
N LYS A 11 -15.93 16.57 -3.00
CA LYS A 11 -17.03 17.30 -2.40
C LYS A 11 -16.67 18.77 -2.18
N THR A 12 -15.53 19.04 -1.54
CA THR A 12 -15.09 20.39 -1.21
C THR A 12 -14.30 21.08 -2.32
N LYS A 13 -13.89 20.32 -3.35
CA LYS A 13 -13.00 20.75 -4.44
C LYS A 13 -11.65 21.27 -3.93
N LYS A 14 -11.17 20.72 -2.82
CA LYS A 14 -9.90 21.07 -2.20
C LYS A 14 -8.88 19.95 -2.35
N PHE A 15 -7.61 20.33 -2.47
CA PHE A 15 -6.48 19.46 -2.22
C PHE A 15 -6.19 19.46 -0.73
N VAL A 16 -6.06 18.29 -0.14
CA VAL A 16 -5.81 18.11 1.29
C VAL A 16 -4.48 17.41 1.46
N ILE A 17 -3.54 18.04 2.17
CA ILE A 17 -2.31 17.40 2.63
C ILE A 17 -2.52 16.91 4.05
N ILE A 18 -2.20 15.65 4.29
CA ILE A 18 -2.26 14.98 5.58
C ILE A 18 -0.84 14.53 5.92
N PHE A 19 -0.38 14.84 7.12
CA PHE A 19 1.02 14.64 7.49
C PHE A 19 1.20 14.37 8.98
N HIS A 20 2.28 13.67 9.33
CA HIS A 20 2.73 13.53 10.70
C HIS A 20 3.23 14.90 11.21
N ALA A 21 2.64 15.35 12.30
CA ALA A 21 2.93 16.63 12.92
C ALA A 21 3.54 16.43 14.32
N ASP A 22 4.80 16.77 14.42
CA ASP A 22 5.49 16.88 15.70
C ASP A 22 5.55 18.33 16.16
N GLY A 23 5.73 18.52 17.46
CA GLY A 23 5.92 19.83 17.99
C GLY A 23 4.63 20.48 18.48
N PRO A 24 4.72 21.74 18.90
CA PRO A 24 3.58 22.47 19.42
C PRO A 24 2.56 22.76 18.34
N LEU A 25 1.33 22.96 18.77
CA LEU A 25 0.32 23.55 17.92
C LEU A 25 0.83 24.88 17.35
N TYR A 26 0.41 25.15 16.13
CA TYR A 26 0.52 26.43 15.44
C TYR A 26 0.41 27.61 16.42
N ASN A 27 1.41 28.52 16.47
CA ASN A 27 1.56 29.67 17.36
C ASN A 27 2.26 29.40 18.71
N ASN A 28 3.04 28.36 18.87
CA ASN A 28 3.79 28.21 20.11
C ASN A 28 5.02 29.13 20.13
N GLU A 29 5.09 30.00 21.14
CA GLU A 29 6.20 30.92 21.36
C GLU A 29 7.56 30.21 21.45
N LYS A 30 7.61 28.99 22.01
CA LYS A 30 8.84 28.18 22.11
C LYS A 30 9.37 27.78 20.73
N LEU A 31 8.49 27.38 19.78
CA LEU A 31 8.89 27.07 18.43
C LEU A 31 9.39 28.32 17.70
N TYR A 32 8.66 29.41 17.83
CA TYR A 32 9.05 30.70 17.25
C TYR A 32 10.41 31.16 17.75
N ASN A 33 10.63 31.12 19.07
CA ASN A 33 11.90 31.48 19.64
C ASN A 33 13.05 30.57 19.27
N TRP A 34 12.80 29.25 19.15
CA TRP A 34 13.80 28.29 18.65
C TRP A 34 14.20 28.58 17.22
N VAL A 35 13.25 28.81 16.32
CA VAL A 35 13.51 29.20 14.93
C VAL A 35 14.25 30.51 14.85
N LYS A 36 13.81 31.53 15.62
CA LYS A 36 14.43 32.86 15.68
C LYS A 36 15.90 32.80 16.17
N ASN A 37 16.22 31.86 17.03
CA ASN A 37 17.56 31.65 17.55
C ASN A 37 18.40 30.71 16.64
N GLY A 38 18.05 30.56 15.39
CA GLY A 38 18.80 29.76 14.41
C GLY A 38 18.74 28.27 14.64
N MET A 39 17.69 27.78 15.28
CA MET A 39 17.43 26.34 15.53
C MET A 39 18.55 25.65 16.33
N GLN A 40 19.20 26.37 17.21
CA GLN A 40 20.25 25.83 18.07
C GLN A 40 19.65 25.01 19.24
N GLY A 41 20.23 23.84 19.49
CA GLY A 41 19.78 22.93 20.57
C GLY A 41 18.47 22.21 20.26
N ASN A 42 17.94 21.47 21.24
CA ASN A 42 16.69 20.72 21.13
C ASN A 42 15.49 21.63 21.34
N CYS A 43 14.62 21.75 20.34
CA CYS A 43 13.30 22.33 20.53
C CYS A 43 12.37 21.32 21.21
N GLU A 44 11.91 21.60 22.43
CA GLU A 44 10.89 20.75 23.08
C GLU A 44 9.60 20.62 22.27
N ALA A 45 9.39 21.58 21.39
CA ALA A 45 8.26 21.61 20.48
C ALA A 45 8.34 20.62 19.32
N SER A 46 9.54 20.14 18.98
CA SER A 46 9.79 19.18 17.90
C SER A 46 9.86 17.72 18.38
N ARG A 47 9.34 17.43 19.56
CA ARG A 47 9.38 16.06 20.08
C ARG A 47 8.54 15.13 19.24
N TYR A 48 9.18 14.13 18.68
CA TYR A 48 8.58 13.01 17.94
C TYR A 48 7.42 12.31 18.68
N SER A 49 7.40 12.42 20.01
CA SER A 49 6.35 11.85 20.86
C SER A 49 5.00 12.59 20.80
N ARG A 50 4.88 13.74 20.18
CA ARG A 50 3.59 14.38 19.98
C ARG A 50 2.72 13.63 18.99
N ALA A 51 3.33 13.13 17.90
CA ALA A 51 2.76 12.22 16.97
C ALA A 51 1.29 12.52 16.64
N MET A 52 1.01 13.76 16.26
CA MET A 52 -0.31 14.21 15.80
C MET A 52 -0.43 14.07 14.30
N VAL A 53 -1.63 14.10 13.79
CA VAL A 53 -1.90 14.28 12.36
C VAL A 53 -2.25 15.72 12.09
N GLY A 54 -1.57 16.34 11.14
CA GLY A 54 -1.89 17.66 10.62
C GLY A 54 -2.64 17.56 9.30
N PHE A 55 -3.54 18.52 9.09
CA PHE A 55 -4.34 18.64 7.88
C PHE A 55 -4.17 20.06 7.33
N ALA A 56 -3.84 20.17 6.04
CA ALA A 56 -3.74 21.44 5.36
C ALA A 56 -4.48 21.39 4.03
N THR A 57 -5.13 22.47 3.64
CA THR A 57 -5.95 22.55 2.44
C THR A 57 -5.48 23.62 1.47
N SER A 58 -5.75 23.41 0.18
CA SER A 58 -5.52 24.38 -0.89
C SER A 58 -6.53 24.20 -2.02
N ASP A 59 -6.75 25.26 -2.79
CA ASP A 59 -7.54 25.21 -4.02
C ASP A 59 -6.76 24.63 -5.20
N THR A 60 -5.43 24.53 -5.09
CA THR A 60 -4.56 24.01 -6.15
C THR A 60 -3.58 22.97 -5.59
N PRO A 61 -3.12 22.01 -6.42
CA PRO A 61 -2.15 21.02 -5.96
C PRO A 61 -0.77 21.62 -5.60
N PHE A 62 -0.52 22.85 -6.00
CA PHE A 62 0.75 23.54 -5.78
C PHE A 62 0.70 24.49 -4.55
N GLY A 63 -0.45 24.60 -3.89
CA GLY A 63 -0.65 25.50 -2.76
C GLY A 63 -0.99 26.93 -3.18
N PRO A 64 -0.88 27.92 -2.26
CA PRO A 64 -0.44 27.71 -0.88
C PRO A 64 -1.38 26.83 -0.08
N PHE A 65 -0.81 26.01 0.83
CA PHE A 65 -1.58 25.19 1.76
C PHE A 65 -1.72 25.87 3.10
N GLU A 66 -2.94 25.91 3.62
CA GLU A 66 -3.27 26.44 4.93
C GLU A 66 -3.55 25.27 5.90
N VAL A 67 -2.89 25.26 7.05
CA VAL A 67 -3.13 24.26 8.09
C VAL A 67 -4.47 24.56 8.76
N VAL A 68 -5.39 23.60 8.66
CA VAL A 68 -6.76 23.75 9.17
C VAL A 68 -7.02 22.95 10.44
N ASN A 69 -6.25 21.89 10.69
CA ASN A 69 -6.43 21.06 11.89
C ASN A 69 -5.14 20.31 12.25
N MET A 70 -4.99 20.01 13.54
CA MET A 70 -4.02 19.07 14.09
C MET A 70 -4.68 18.30 15.23
N THR A 71 -4.63 16.99 15.21
CA THR A 71 -5.29 16.17 16.22
C THR A 71 -4.55 14.85 16.45
N ARG A 72 -4.80 14.24 17.62
CA ARG A 72 -4.54 12.82 17.86
C ARG A 72 -5.59 12.01 17.12
N MET A 73 -5.19 10.81 16.68
CA MET A 73 -6.07 9.87 15.96
C MET A 73 -6.90 9.03 16.93
N ASN A 74 -7.72 8.13 16.41
CA ASN A 74 -8.47 7.16 17.20
C ASN A 74 -7.53 6.22 17.97
N TYR A 75 -7.99 5.73 19.12
CA TYR A 75 -7.22 4.88 20.00
C TYR A 75 -8.11 3.93 20.79
N ASP A 76 -7.52 2.90 21.37
CA ASP A 76 -8.18 1.99 22.28
C ASP A 76 -7.86 2.41 23.73
N GLU A 77 -8.86 2.87 24.46
CA GLU A 77 -8.72 3.36 25.85
C GLU A 77 -8.34 2.25 26.84
N SER A 78 -8.53 0.97 26.48
CA SER A 78 -8.08 -0.16 27.28
C SER A 78 -6.56 -0.29 27.32
N LEU A 79 -5.85 0.37 26.39
CA LEU A 79 -4.40 0.39 26.31
C LEU A 79 -3.79 1.47 27.22
N ASN A 80 -2.51 1.32 27.54
CA ASN A 80 -1.80 2.23 28.44
C ASN A 80 -1.83 3.69 27.94
N ALA A 81 -2.40 4.56 28.75
CA ALA A 81 -2.82 5.92 28.42
C ALA A 81 -1.75 6.92 27.92
N GLN A 82 -0.46 6.63 28.07
CA GLN A 82 0.58 7.63 27.77
C GLN A 82 0.75 7.96 26.28
N ARG A 83 0.26 7.10 25.39
CA ARG A 83 0.51 7.20 23.94
C ARG A 83 -0.72 7.01 23.06
N LEU A 84 -1.88 7.24 23.62
CA LEU A 84 -3.14 7.08 22.91
C LEU A 84 -3.25 8.03 21.73
N GLY A 85 -3.63 7.47 20.57
CA GLY A 85 -3.86 8.24 19.35
C GLY A 85 -2.61 8.79 18.69
N GLU A 86 -1.40 8.28 19.04
CA GLU A 86 -0.20 8.58 18.27
C GLU A 86 -0.40 8.19 16.80
N ALA A 87 0.03 9.04 15.89
CA ALA A 87 0.15 8.70 14.48
C ALA A 87 1.51 9.16 13.97
N ARG A 88 2.29 8.20 13.50
CA ARG A 88 3.64 8.43 12.98
C ARG A 88 3.66 8.20 11.49
N ASP A 89 4.41 7.23 11.00
CA ASP A 89 4.38 6.87 9.59
C ASP A 89 2.94 6.59 9.14
N MET A 90 2.51 7.26 8.10
CA MET A 90 1.13 7.19 7.66
C MET A 90 0.97 7.19 6.15
N THR A 91 -0.16 6.68 5.70
CA THR A 91 -0.69 6.88 4.36
C THR A 91 -2.14 7.31 4.40
N VAL A 92 -2.63 7.82 3.30
CA VAL A 92 -4.06 8.10 3.09
C VAL A 92 -4.54 7.25 1.94
N PHE A 93 -5.67 6.60 2.13
CA PHE A 93 -6.38 5.84 1.11
C PHE A 93 -7.78 6.43 0.94
N VAL A 94 -8.13 6.82 -0.29
CA VAL A 94 -9.50 7.22 -0.65
C VAL A 94 -10.15 6.06 -1.36
N ASP A 95 -11.22 5.54 -0.78
CA ASP A 95 -11.99 4.45 -1.35
C ASP A 95 -12.86 4.94 -2.53
N ASP A 96 -13.45 4.03 -3.26
CA ASP A 96 -14.40 4.30 -4.34
C ASP A 96 -15.86 4.38 -3.86
N VAL A 97 -16.09 4.18 -2.56
CA VAL A 97 -17.41 4.17 -1.92
C VAL A 97 -17.60 5.34 -0.95
N ASP A 98 -18.83 5.67 -0.66
CA ASP A 98 -19.32 6.56 0.41
C ASP A 98 -20.26 5.71 1.29
N ALA A 99 -19.65 4.88 2.16
CA ALA A 99 -20.40 3.91 2.96
C ALA A 99 -21.15 4.57 4.12
N ASN A 100 -20.69 5.73 4.60
CA ASN A 100 -21.34 6.48 5.66
C ASN A 100 -22.39 7.50 5.16
N ALA A 101 -22.55 7.62 3.82
CA ALA A 101 -23.50 8.50 3.13
C ALA A 101 -23.38 9.97 3.53
N ASP A 102 -22.16 10.48 3.75
CA ASP A 102 -21.91 11.88 4.11
C ASP A 102 -21.66 12.79 2.87
N GLY A 103 -21.71 12.21 1.68
CA GLY A 103 -21.57 12.89 0.39
C GLY A 103 -20.12 13.07 -0.07
N ALA A 104 -19.17 12.38 0.55
CA ALA A 104 -17.79 12.27 0.12
C ALA A 104 -17.40 10.78 0.03
N LYS A 105 -16.46 10.44 -0.85
CA LYS A 105 -15.84 9.12 -0.81
C LYS A 105 -15.16 8.89 0.53
N ASP A 106 -15.24 7.69 1.07
CA ASP A 106 -14.57 7.35 2.31
C ASP A 106 -13.05 7.49 2.18
N ALA A 107 -12.45 8.27 3.05
CA ALA A 107 -11.00 8.41 3.13
C ALA A 107 -10.49 7.95 4.49
N TYR A 108 -9.43 7.15 4.47
CA TYR A 108 -8.84 6.58 5.67
C TYR A 108 -7.40 7.04 5.83
N VAL A 109 -7.01 7.45 7.04
CA VAL A 109 -5.60 7.53 7.42
C VAL A 109 -5.23 6.20 8.04
N ILE A 110 -4.22 5.54 7.46
CA ILE A 110 -3.61 4.33 8.01
C ILE A 110 -2.24 4.73 8.57
N TYR A 111 -1.98 4.42 9.82
CA TYR A 111 -0.84 4.98 10.54
C TYR A 111 -0.24 4.02 11.56
N SER A 112 1.08 4.20 11.80
CA SER A 112 1.78 3.55 12.91
C SER A 112 1.45 4.26 14.22
N SER A 113 1.19 3.49 15.25
CA SER A 113 0.90 3.94 16.60
C SER A 113 1.62 3.09 17.65
N GLU A 114 1.41 3.37 18.93
CA GLU A 114 2.00 2.63 20.04
C GLU A 114 3.53 2.47 19.89
N MET A 115 4.24 3.58 19.64
CA MET A 115 5.69 3.57 19.40
C MET A 115 6.10 2.80 18.13
N ASN A 116 5.38 2.93 17.04
CA ASN A 116 5.57 2.17 15.80
C ASN A 116 5.44 0.65 15.99
N SER A 117 4.67 0.22 16.99
CA SER A 117 4.49 -1.21 17.23
C SER A 117 3.25 -1.77 16.56
N LYS A 118 2.26 -0.93 16.26
CA LYS A 118 0.95 -1.34 15.73
C LYS A 118 0.48 -0.41 14.61
N LEU A 119 -0.36 -0.93 13.75
CA LEU A 119 -1.03 -0.17 12.69
C LEU A 119 -2.49 0.02 13.01
N TYR A 120 -2.95 1.22 12.76
CA TYR A 120 -4.34 1.65 12.92
C TYR A 120 -4.87 2.23 11.62
N ALA A 121 -6.19 2.22 11.47
CA ALA A 121 -6.89 3.02 10.47
C ALA A 121 -7.98 3.86 11.15
N SER A 122 -8.20 5.06 10.62
CA SER A 122 -9.30 5.93 11.03
C SER A 122 -9.96 6.54 9.80
N LEU A 123 -11.30 6.48 9.76
CA LEU A 123 -12.12 7.15 8.77
C LEU A 123 -12.06 8.66 9.01
N LEU A 124 -11.88 9.43 7.95
CA LEU A 124 -11.93 10.89 7.97
C LEU A 124 -13.36 11.40 7.81
N ASN A 125 -13.60 12.62 8.26
CA ASN A 125 -14.82 13.36 7.97
C ASN A 125 -14.95 13.66 6.47
N SER A 126 -16.13 14.10 6.06
CA SER A 126 -16.44 14.39 4.64
C SER A 126 -15.54 15.42 3.97
N ASP A 127 -14.85 16.27 4.74
CA ASP A 127 -13.94 17.29 4.23
C ASP A 127 -12.48 16.82 4.19
N TYR A 128 -12.18 15.62 4.71
CA TYR A 128 -10.84 15.05 4.90
C TYR A 128 -9.92 15.87 5.79
N THR A 129 -10.48 16.69 6.68
CA THR A 129 -9.72 17.60 7.56
C THR A 129 -9.74 17.20 9.02
N GLY A 130 -10.26 16.04 9.33
CA GLY A 130 -10.35 15.50 10.68
C GLY A 130 -10.96 14.10 10.70
N LEU A 131 -11.18 13.57 11.90
CA LEU A 131 -11.79 12.26 12.09
C LEU A 131 -13.32 12.33 11.89
N ALA A 132 -13.91 11.28 11.31
CA ALA A 132 -15.36 11.10 11.23
C ALA A 132 -15.97 10.95 12.63
N ALA A 133 -15.29 10.21 13.52
CA ALA A 133 -15.63 10.13 14.94
C ALA A 133 -14.36 10.12 15.78
N LYS A 134 -14.42 10.67 17.00
CA LYS A 134 -13.32 10.64 17.98
C LYS A 134 -13.56 9.52 19.01
N GLY A 135 -12.47 9.13 19.67
CA GLY A 135 -12.51 8.24 20.82
C GLY A 135 -12.01 6.84 20.54
N ASN A 136 -12.48 5.92 21.34
CA ASN A 136 -12.05 4.54 21.41
C ASN A 136 -12.35 3.78 20.11
N THR A 137 -11.38 3.06 19.56
CA THR A 137 -11.58 2.19 18.40
C THR A 137 -12.60 1.08 18.66
N ALA A 138 -12.70 0.58 19.91
CA ALA A 138 -13.68 -0.45 20.28
C ALA A 138 -15.12 0.04 20.16
N ASP A 139 -15.38 1.32 20.49
CA ASP A 139 -16.69 1.93 20.40
C ASP A 139 -17.05 2.38 18.98
N ASN A 140 -16.03 2.58 18.13
CA ASN A 140 -16.16 3.10 16.77
C ASN A 140 -15.64 2.12 15.71
N GLN A 141 -15.85 0.83 15.86
CA GLN A 141 -15.31 -0.21 14.94
C GLN A 141 -15.69 -0.03 13.47
N GLN A 142 -16.76 0.72 13.18
CA GLN A 142 -17.14 1.06 11.81
C GLN A 142 -16.35 2.24 11.24
N MET A 143 -15.65 2.99 12.08
CA MET A 143 -14.93 4.22 11.71
C MET A 143 -13.44 4.17 12.02
N ALA A 144 -13.01 3.26 12.90
CA ALA A 144 -11.61 3.07 13.25
C ALA A 144 -11.32 1.65 13.72
N ALA A 145 -10.10 1.18 13.49
CA ALA A 145 -9.65 -0.13 13.94
C ALA A 145 -8.14 -0.19 14.14
N ARG A 146 -7.71 -1.08 15.03
CA ARG A 146 -6.34 -1.57 15.14
C ARG A 146 -6.19 -2.74 14.17
N LEU A 147 -5.45 -2.54 13.08
CA LEU A 147 -5.51 -3.40 11.89
C LEU A 147 -4.77 -4.72 12.05
N VAL A 148 -3.56 -4.68 12.62
CA VAL A 148 -2.70 -5.86 12.73
C VAL A 148 -2.10 -5.98 14.11
N SER A 149 -1.93 -7.22 14.56
CA SER A 149 -1.33 -7.56 15.85
C SER A 149 0.20 -7.67 15.81
N ASP A 150 0.80 -7.72 14.63
CA ASP A 150 2.25 -7.76 14.46
C ASP A 150 2.91 -6.56 15.12
N ASN A 151 4.00 -6.81 15.80
CA ASN A 151 4.80 -5.73 16.40
C ASN A 151 5.73 -5.12 15.36
N SER A 152 6.11 -3.85 15.61
CA SER A 152 7.14 -3.15 14.86
C SER A 152 6.83 -3.08 13.36
N ARG A 153 5.65 -2.53 13.03
CA ARG A 153 5.26 -2.20 11.66
C ARG A 153 5.09 -0.71 11.48
N GLU A 154 5.68 -0.18 10.41
CA GLU A 154 5.60 1.23 10.04
C GLU A 154 5.50 1.40 8.52
N ALA A 155 5.46 2.65 8.06
CA ALA A 155 5.41 3.03 6.65
C ALA A 155 4.29 2.29 5.86
N PRO A 156 3.02 2.32 6.30
CA PRO A 156 1.95 1.66 5.55
C PRO A 156 1.72 2.33 4.19
N ALA A 157 1.42 1.51 3.17
CA ALA A 157 0.89 1.94 1.89
C ALA A 157 -0.23 0.99 1.47
N VAL A 158 -1.35 1.53 1.00
CA VAL A 158 -2.56 0.76 0.71
C VAL A 158 -3.01 0.97 -0.72
N MET A 159 -3.50 -0.09 -1.33
CA MET A 159 -4.24 -0.05 -2.60
C MET A 159 -5.45 -1.00 -2.54
N LYS A 160 -6.38 -0.81 -3.47
CA LYS A 160 -7.54 -1.69 -3.67
C LYS A 160 -7.56 -2.19 -5.10
N TYR A 161 -7.82 -3.47 -5.28
CA TYR A 161 -8.03 -4.09 -6.58
C TYR A 161 -8.94 -5.30 -6.46
N ASP A 162 -9.90 -5.42 -7.37
CA ASP A 162 -10.85 -6.54 -7.45
C ASP A 162 -11.51 -6.90 -6.11
N GLY A 163 -11.99 -5.88 -5.39
CA GLY A 163 -12.66 -6.03 -4.09
C GLY A 163 -11.75 -6.34 -2.91
N TRP A 164 -10.43 -6.42 -3.12
CA TRP A 164 -9.44 -6.65 -2.07
C TRP A 164 -8.58 -5.41 -1.81
N TYR A 165 -8.34 -5.14 -0.54
CA TYR A 165 -7.34 -4.19 -0.08
C TYR A 165 -6.02 -4.91 0.15
N TYR A 166 -4.93 -4.27 -0.22
CA TYR A 166 -3.56 -4.73 0.01
C TYR A 166 -2.79 -3.64 0.73
N MET A 167 -2.16 -3.99 1.84
CA MET A 167 -1.36 -3.08 2.65
C MET A 167 0.07 -3.59 2.73
N ILE A 168 1.02 -2.82 2.22
CA ILE A 168 2.46 -3.07 2.36
C ILE A 168 2.99 -2.26 3.53
N THR A 169 3.88 -2.84 4.33
CA THR A 169 4.50 -2.21 5.50
C THR A 169 5.98 -2.57 5.59
N SER A 170 6.78 -1.73 6.23
CA SER A 170 8.15 -2.06 6.63
C SER A 170 8.23 -2.52 8.09
N GLY A 171 9.36 -3.12 8.46
CA GLY A 171 9.77 -3.21 9.86
C GLY A 171 10.33 -1.88 10.35
N THR A 172 10.71 -1.82 11.62
CA THR A 172 11.27 -0.63 12.28
C THR A 172 12.75 -0.80 12.52
N ASP A 173 13.57 0.00 11.83
CA ASP A 173 15.04 0.05 12.03
C ASP A 173 15.59 1.44 11.67
N GLY A 174 14.93 2.49 12.15
CA GLY A 174 15.31 3.88 11.84
C GLY A 174 15.35 4.13 10.33
N TRP A 175 16.49 4.56 9.80
CA TRP A 175 16.68 4.84 8.37
C TRP A 175 17.18 3.64 7.56
N ASN A 176 17.32 2.46 8.18
CA ASN A 176 17.72 1.26 7.48
C ASN A 176 16.51 0.58 6.82
N SER A 177 16.70 0.05 5.63
CA SER A 177 15.67 -0.75 4.97
C SER A 177 15.52 -2.11 5.66
N THR A 178 14.27 -2.57 5.73
CA THR A 178 13.89 -3.83 6.37
C THR A 178 13.04 -4.69 5.42
N ALA A 179 12.87 -5.95 5.76
CA ALA A 179 11.94 -6.82 5.06
C ALA A 179 10.52 -6.26 5.13
N HIS A 180 9.88 -6.17 3.98
CA HIS A 180 8.48 -5.78 3.90
C HIS A 180 7.57 -6.95 4.24
N THR A 181 6.41 -6.62 4.74
CA THR A 181 5.30 -7.56 4.89
C THR A 181 4.07 -6.93 4.27
N TYR A 182 3.32 -7.69 3.47
CA TYR A 182 2.01 -7.24 3.05
C TYR A 182 0.91 -8.09 3.65
N TYR A 183 -0.21 -7.43 3.79
CA TYR A 183 -1.48 -7.97 4.28
C TYR A 183 -2.53 -7.73 3.23
N ARG A 184 -3.59 -8.55 3.25
CA ARG A 184 -4.78 -8.37 2.41
C ARG A 184 -6.06 -8.50 3.21
N SER A 185 -7.11 -7.83 2.77
CA SER A 185 -8.44 -7.92 3.36
C SER A 185 -9.52 -7.53 2.35
N GLN A 186 -10.75 -7.98 2.56
CA GLN A 186 -11.92 -7.47 1.85
C GLN A 186 -12.60 -6.31 2.61
N ASN A 187 -12.12 -5.98 3.81
CA ASN A 187 -12.61 -4.86 4.60
C ASN A 187 -11.42 -4.06 5.14
N ILE A 188 -11.39 -2.74 4.85
CA ILE A 188 -10.27 -1.89 5.23
C ILE A 188 -10.07 -1.77 6.75
N LEU A 189 -11.13 -1.93 7.54
CA LEU A 189 -11.08 -1.83 9.01
C LEU A 189 -10.93 -3.16 9.73
N SER A 190 -10.94 -4.31 9.02
CA SER A 190 -10.91 -5.62 9.68
C SER A 190 -10.41 -6.73 8.75
N GLY A 191 -10.18 -7.93 9.31
CA GLY A 191 -9.93 -9.14 8.53
C GLY A 191 -8.60 -9.18 7.81
N TRP A 192 -7.62 -8.39 8.21
CA TRP A 192 -6.30 -8.36 7.58
C TRP A 192 -5.54 -9.66 7.79
N GLU A 193 -5.30 -10.36 6.71
CA GLU A 193 -4.50 -11.59 6.63
C GLU A 193 -3.05 -11.24 6.27
N LYS A 194 -2.09 -11.74 7.04
CA LYS A 194 -0.67 -11.63 6.73
C LYS A 194 -0.30 -12.61 5.63
N VAL A 195 0.22 -12.12 4.51
CA VAL A 195 0.60 -12.96 3.37
C VAL A 195 2.13 -13.18 3.31
N GLY A 196 2.92 -12.15 3.50
CA GLY A 196 4.38 -12.29 3.50
C GLY A 196 5.12 -11.14 2.82
N ASN A 197 6.34 -11.40 2.33
CA ASN A 197 7.15 -10.40 1.66
C ASN A 197 6.73 -10.26 0.19
N PRO A 198 6.32 -9.06 -0.27
CA PRO A 198 5.99 -8.83 -1.67
C PRO A 198 7.21 -8.71 -2.59
N ALA A 199 8.40 -8.42 -2.04
CA ALA A 199 9.65 -8.30 -2.80
C ALA A 199 10.28 -9.67 -2.99
N LYS A 200 9.87 -10.38 -4.04
CA LYS A 200 10.39 -11.71 -4.36
C LYS A 200 11.85 -11.63 -4.84
N ASN A 201 12.64 -12.62 -4.43
CA ASN A 201 14.08 -12.70 -4.75
C ASN A 201 14.94 -11.56 -4.17
N ASP A 202 14.45 -10.94 -3.12
CA ASP A 202 15.16 -9.90 -2.38
C ASP A 202 15.92 -10.48 -1.17
N THR A 203 16.97 -9.78 -0.75
CA THR A 203 17.80 -10.16 0.41
C THR A 203 17.19 -9.79 1.77
N GLY A 204 15.89 -9.48 1.80
CA GLY A 204 15.18 -9.10 3.03
C GLY A 204 15.18 -7.61 3.34
N LYS A 205 15.52 -6.77 2.34
CA LYS A 205 15.57 -5.30 2.48
C LYS A 205 14.67 -4.56 1.50
N CYS A 206 13.78 -5.27 0.80
CA CYS A 206 12.92 -4.70 -0.23
C CYS A 206 13.68 -3.81 -1.24
N PHE A 207 14.77 -4.36 -1.80
CA PHE A 207 15.64 -3.66 -2.77
C PHE A 207 16.23 -2.35 -2.22
N ASP A 208 16.60 -2.34 -0.94
CA ASP A 208 17.08 -1.19 -0.17
C ASP A 208 16.11 -0.01 -0.14
N THR A 209 14.83 -0.30 0.08
CA THR A 209 13.78 0.73 0.19
C THR A 209 12.89 0.53 1.40
N GLN A 210 12.26 1.61 1.85
CA GLN A 210 11.11 1.60 2.74
C GLN A 210 9.89 2.05 1.93
N VAL A 211 8.80 1.31 1.99
CA VAL A 211 7.58 1.68 1.27
C VAL A 211 7.08 3.07 1.70
N THR A 212 6.64 3.88 0.74
CA THR A 212 6.05 5.19 1.05
C THR A 212 4.66 5.37 0.45
N TYR A 213 4.44 4.85 -0.77
CA TYR A 213 3.14 4.94 -1.41
C TYR A 213 2.95 3.85 -2.48
N ILE A 214 1.71 3.61 -2.88
CA ILE A 214 1.37 2.83 -4.07
C ILE A 214 0.63 3.77 -5.02
N ILE A 215 1.21 4.00 -6.19
CA ILE A 215 0.66 4.93 -7.18
C ILE A 215 -0.28 4.15 -8.10
N PRO A 216 -1.59 4.46 -8.11
CA PRO A 216 -2.50 3.89 -9.09
C PRO A 216 -2.30 4.59 -10.45
N ILE A 217 -1.96 3.83 -11.48
CA ILE A 217 -1.88 4.33 -12.87
C ILE A 217 -3.22 4.08 -13.57
N ASP A 218 -3.75 2.88 -13.39
CA ASP A 218 -5.08 2.47 -13.86
C ASP A 218 -5.55 1.37 -12.89
N ALA A 219 -6.12 1.78 -11.76
CA ALA A 219 -6.52 0.87 -10.70
C ALA A 219 -7.56 -0.18 -11.17
N PRO A 220 -8.58 0.17 -11.98
CA PRO A 220 -9.50 -0.82 -12.52
C PRO A 220 -8.82 -1.89 -13.37
N ALA A 221 -7.73 -1.54 -14.06
CA ALA A 221 -6.94 -2.46 -14.87
C ALA A 221 -5.80 -3.14 -14.10
N GLY A 222 -5.69 -2.96 -12.78
CA GLY A 222 -4.65 -3.57 -11.96
C GLY A 222 -3.24 -2.99 -12.16
N LYS A 223 -3.14 -1.76 -12.68
CA LYS A 223 -1.85 -1.11 -12.97
C LYS A 223 -1.42 -0.21 -11.83
N PHE A 224 -0.38 -0.63 -11.12
CA PHE A 224 0.14 0.05 -9.95
C PHE A 224 1.67 0.16 -9.99
N ILE A 225 2.18 1.20 -9.33
CA ILE A 225 3.60 1.40 -9.10
C ILE A 225 3.86 1.38 -7.60
N TYR A 226 4.80 0.56 -7.16
CA TYR A 226 5.40 0.66 -5.84
C TYR A 226 6.33 1.86 -5.79
N MET A 227 6.17 2.72 -4.79
CA MET A 227 7.08 3.81 -4.49
C MET A 227 7.73 3.57 -3.13
N GLY A 228 9.04 3.55 -3.09
CA GLY A 228 9.83 3.35 -1.88
C GLY A 228 10.90 4.42 -1.71
N ASP A 229 11.20 4.76 -0.46
CA ASP A 229 12.27 5.68 -0.10
C ASP A 229 13.56 4.90 0.15
N ARG A 230 14.62 5.28 -0.54
CA ARG A 230 15.98 4.80 -0.27
C ARG A 230 16.70 5.82 0.57
N TRP A 231 16.58 5.65 1.88
CA TRP A 231 17.12 6.60 2.84
C TRP A 231 18.65 6.64 2.85
N ASN A 232 19.18 7.86 2.93
CA ASN A 232 20.55 8.08 3.33
C ASN A 232 20.54 8.65 4.76
N GLY A 233 20.63 7.79 5.76
CA GLY A 233 20.50 8.16 7.18
C GLY A 233 21.54 9.18 7.67
N ASN A 234 22.69 9.26 6.99
CA ASN A 234 23.73 10.26 7.31
C ASN A 234 23.48 11.61 6.64
N LYS A 235 22.59 11.64 5.61
CA LYS A 235 22.38 12.83 4.77
C LYS A 235 20.99 12.77 4.15
N LEU A 236 19.95 12.93 4.96
CA LEU A 236 18.55 12.68 4.56
C LEU A 236 18.11 13.42 3.29
N PHE A 237 18.60 14.65 3.06
CA PHE A 237 18.29 15.43 1.86
C PHE A 237 18.86 14.81 0.56
N ASP A 238 19.74 13.82 0.68
CA ASP A 238 20.35 13.09 -0.42
C ASP A 238 19.69 11.70 -0.63
N SER A 239 18.60 11.44 0.05
CA SER A 239 17.78 10.24 -0.13
C SER A 239 17.14 10.22 -1.51
N ARG A 240 16.86 9.02 -2.01
CA ARG A 240 16.28 8.80 -3.35
C ARG A 240 14.96 8.07 -3.24
N THR A 241 14.06 8.35 -4.16
CA THR A 241 12.85 7.58 -4.35
C THR A 241 13.03 6.55 -5.43
N VAL A 242 12.57 5.33 -5.20
CA VAL A 242 12.62 4.21 -6.14
C VAL A 242 11.20 3.85 -6.53
N TRP A 243 10.95 3.73 -7.84
CA TRP A 243 9.68 3.35 -8.41
C TRP A 243 9.84 2.01 -9.11
N LEU A 244 9.05 1.01 -8.69
CA LEU A 244 9.10 -0.34 -9.23
C LEU A 244 7.71 -0.79 -9.68
N PRO A 245 7.61 -1.63 -10.72
CA PRO A 245 6.34 -2.22 -11.09
C PRO A 245 5.78 -3.05 -9.94
N LEU A 246 4.50 -2.88 -9.64
CA LEU A 246 3.76 -3.68 -8.68
C LEU A 246 2.77 -4.57 -9.45
N GLN A 247 3.07 -5.86 -9.46
CA GLN A 247 2.21 -6.86 -10.06
C GLN A 247 1.11 -7.26 -9.09
N VAL A 248 -0.11 -7.40 -9.59
CA VAL A 248 -1.24 -7.96 -8.85
C VAL A 248 -1.73 -9.21 -9.57
N ASP A 249 -1.95 -10.27 -8.82
CA ASP A 249 -2.63 -11.47 -9.30
C ASP A 249 -4.04 -11.53 -8.69
N ALA A 250 -5.06 -11.29 -9.51
CA ALA A 250 -6.45 -11.30 -9.09
C ALA A 250 -6.96 -12.70 -8.71
N THR A 251 -6.38 -13.76 -9.27
CA THR A 251 -6.82 -15.12 -9.00
C THR A 251 -6.38 -15.61 -7.62
N SER A 252 -5.12 -15.36 -7.28
CA SER A 252 -4.57 -15.73 -5.98
C SER A 252 -4.69 -14.62 -4.93
N HIS A 253 -5.13 -13.43 -5.33
CA HIS A 253 -5.16 -12.22 -4.51
C HIS A 253 -3.81 -11.93 -3.87
N THR A 254 -2.75 -11.98 -4.68
CA THR A 254 -1.38 -11.73 -4.24
C THR A 254 -0.74 -10.57 -5.01
N ILE A 255 0.29 -9.99 -4.40
CA ILE A 255 1.08 -8.92 -5.03
C ILE A 255 2.55 -9.26 -5.04
N ALA A 256 3.27 -8.69 -6.01
CA ALA A 256 4.72 -8.81 -6.11
C ALA A 256 5.35 -7.50 -6.58
N ILE A 257 6.39 -7.05 -5.88
CA ILE A 257 7.22 -5.93 -6.31
C ILE A 257 8.32 -6.51 -7.21
N LEU A 258 8.42 -6.02 -8.44
CA LEU A 258 9.38 -6.52 -9.42
C LEU A 258 10.61 -5.63 -9.46
N ASN A 259 11.78 -6.18 -9.16
CA ASN A 259 13.04 -5.46 -9.30
C ASN A 259 13.34 -5.20 -10.79
N ARG A 260 13.39 -3.94 -11.17
CA ARG A 260 13.70 -3.48 -12.53
C ARG A 260 14.64 -2.29 -12.47
N THR A 261 15.76 -2.37 -13.17
CA THR A 261 16.71 -1.25 -13.26
C THR A 261 16.17 -0.14 -14.16
N ASN A 262 15.54 -0.53 -15.26
CA ASN A 262 14.89 0.37 -16.22
C ASN A 262 13.56 -0.26 -16.65
N TRP A 263 12.52 0.53 -16.70
CA TRP A 263 11.20 0.09 -17.16
C TRP A 263 10.35 1.31 -17.57
N LYS A 264 9.26 1.05 -18.28
CA LYS A 264 8.31 2.07 -18.76
C LYS A 264 6.91 1.74 -18.26
N THR A 265 6.07 2.77 -18.13
CA THR A 265 4.67 2.60 -17.69
C THR A 265 3.84 1.73 -18.63
N GLU A 266 4.16 1.72 -19.92
CA GLU A 266 3.51 0.86 -20.92
C GLU A 266 3.75 -0.63 -20.62
N GLU A 267 4.84 -0.97 -19.95
CA GLU A 267 5.17 -2.34 -19.56
C GLU A 267 4.28 -2.87 -18.42
N LEU A 268 3.58 -1.99 -17.68
CA LEU A 268 2.65 -2.41 -16.63
C LEU A 268 1.50 -3.27 -17.19
N GLU A 269 1.12 -3.09 -18.44
CA GLU A 269 0.12 -3.92 -19.09
C GLU A 269 0.55 -5.40 -19.20
N ASP A 270 1.85 -5.65 -19.29
CA ASP A 270 2.40 -7.00 -19.40
C ASP A 270 2.47 -7.73 -18.06
N LEU A 271 2.23 -7.00 -16.96
CA LEU A 271 2.21 -7.53 -15.60
C LEU A 271 0.80 -7.93 -15.15
N ILE A 272 -0.22 -7.61 -15.93
CA ILE A 272 -1.60 -7.99 -15.64
C ILE A 272 -1.76 -9.48 -15.88
N PRO A 273 -2.28 -10.26 -14.91
CA PRO A 273 -2.53 -11.68 -15.09
C PRO A 273 -3.42 -11.93 -16.30
N VAL A 274 -3.08 -12.93 -17.05
CA VAL A 274 -3.80 -13.31 -18.27
C VAL A 274 -4.79 -14.40 -17.93
N GLY A 275 -6.07 -14.14 -18.09
CA GLY A 275 -7.12 -15.15 -17.94
C GLY A 275 -7.16 -16.08 -19.14
N ILE A 276 -7.04 -17.40 -18.94
CA ILE A 276 -7.24 -18.40 -19.97
C ILE A 276 -8.74 -18.61 -20.18
N GLN A 277 -9.22 -18.39 -21.41
CA GLN A 277 -10.60 -18.66 -21.79
C GLN A 277 -10.78 -20.04 -22.42
N THR A 278 -9.71 -20.63 -22.95
CA THR A 278 -9.71 -22.00 -23.46
C THR A 278 -9.87 -22.99 -22.32
N ALA A 279 -10.85 -23.87 -22.42
CA ALA A 279 -10.98 -24.98 -21.49
C ALA A 279 -9.77 -25.91 -21.59
N LEU A 280 -8.95 -25.97 -20.56
CA LEU A 280 -7.82 -26.89 -20.50
C LEU A 280 -8.27 -28.30 -20.12
N PRO A 281 -7.58 -29.36 -20.60
CA PRO A 281 -7.88 -30.73 -20.22
C PRO A 281 -7.66 -30.91 -18.71
N LYS A 282 -8.54 -31.70 -18.07
CA LYS A 282 -8.37 -32.08 -16.64
C LYS A 282 -7.34 -33.18 -16.44
N ILE A 283 -6.98 -33.88 -17.52
CA ILE A 283 -6.03 -34.98 -17.55
C ILE A 283 -5.07 -34.71 -18.70
N THR A 284 -3.79 -34.90 -18.47
CA THR A 284 -2.78 -34.87 -19.53
C THR A 284 -1.92 -36.10 -19.49
N TRP A 285 -1.19 -36.36 -20.58
CA TRP A 285 -0.23 -37.46 -20.68
C TRP A 285 1.17 -36.96 -20.32
N THR A 286 2.04 -37.88 -19.88
CA THR A 286 3.44 -37.55 -19.55
C THR A 286 4.25 -37.02 -20.73
N ASP A 287 3.78 -37.20 -21.96
CA ASP A 287 4.34 -36.61 -23.17
C ASP A 287 3.72 -35.23 -23.53
N GLY A 288 2.63 -34.84 -22.83
CA GLY A 288 1.92 -33.61 -23.09
C GLY A 288 1.14 -33.57 -24.39
N SER A 289 0.93 -34.73 -25.06
CA SER A 289 0.35 -34.79 -26.41
C SER A 289 -1.05 -34.25 -26.56
N ASN A 290 -1.80 -34.12 -25.46
CA ASN A 290 -3.16 -33.52 -25.45
C ASN A 290 -3.20 -32.11 -24.87
N LEU A 291 -2.05 -31.51 -24.54
CA LEU A 291 -2.00 -30.10 -24.15
C LEU A 291 -2.15 -29.22 -25.39
N PRO A 292 -2.98 -28.18 -25.36
CA PRO A 292 -3.19 -27.32 -26.51
C PRO A 292 -1.92 -26.55 -26.87
N GLU A 293 -1.58 -26.49 -28.15
CA GLU A 293 -0.46 -25.67 -28.65
C GLU A 293 -0.76 -24.17 -28.53
N LYS A 294 -2.06 -23.82 -28.56
CA LYS A 294 -2.54 -22.44 -28.45
C LYS A 294 -3.73 -22.38 -27.50
N VAL A 295 -3.84 -21.28 -26.83
CA VAL A 295 -4.97 -20.95 -25.95
C VAL A 295 -5.50 -19.54 -26.26
N THR A 296 -6.79 -19.36 -26.07
CA THR A 296 -7.41 -18.04 -26.09
C THR A 296 -7.32 -17.44 -24.71
N VAL A 297 -6.81 -16.21 -24.62
CA VAL A 297 -6.57 -15.54 -23.35
C VAL A 297 -7.13 -14.12 -23.41
N SER A 298 -7.55 -13.61 -22.27
CA SER A 298 -7.80 -12.19 -22.09
C SER A 298 -6.47 -11.52 -21.73
N TYR A 299 -6.00 -10.63 -22.59
CA TYR A 299 -4.74 -9.93 -22.46
C TYR A 299 -4.89 -8.48 -22.90
N LYS A 300 -4.44 -7.52 -22.10
CA LYS A 300 -4.60 -6.08 -22.35
C LYS A 300 -6.05 -5.67 -22.64
N GLY A 301 -7.01 -6.30 -21.97
CA GLY A 301 -8.44 -6.04 -22.17
C GLY A 301 -9.02 -6.56 -23.50
N GLN A 302 -8.25 -7.34 -24.25
CA GLN A 302 -8.67 -7.97 -25.51
C GLN A 302 -8.58 -9.49 -25.41
N THR A 303 -9.36 -10.19 -26.21
CA THR A 303 -9.24 -11.62 -26.38
C THR A 303 -8.23 -11.91 -27.50
N VAL A 304 -7.15 -12.57 -27.17
CA VAL A 304 -6.09 -12.92 -28.12
C VAL A 304 -5.79 -14.42 -28.09
N GLU A 305 -5.33 -14.97 -29.22
CA GLU A 305 -4.80 -16.32 -29.29
C GLU A 305 -3.29 -16.28 -29.03
N SER A 306 -2.80 -17.09 -28.10
CA SER A 306 -1.37 -17.21 -27.80
C SER A 306 -0.91 -18.64 -27.88
N LYS A 307 0.26 -18.87 -28.45
CA LYS A 307 0.98 -20.15 -28.34
C LYS A 307 1.43 -20.37 -26.91
N VAL A 308 1.46 -21.63 -26.51
CA VAL A 308 1.92 -22.02 -25.16
C VAL A 308 3.17 -22.89 -25.28
N ALA A 309 4.21 -22.47 -24.57
CA ALA A 309 5.34 -23.34 -24.28
C ALA A 309 5.11 -24.00 -22.92
N TRP A 310 4.60 -25.23 -22.93
CA TRP A 310 4.39 -26.00 -21.71
C TRP A 310 5.72 -26.45 -21.11
N ASP A 311 5.84 -26.34 -19.78
CA ASP A 311 7.00 -26.84 -19.05
C ASP A 311 6.89 -28.36 -18.90
N LYS A 312 7.73 -29.09 -19.65
CA LYS A 312 7.76 -30.57 -19.63
C LYS A 312 7.97 -31.14 -18.24
N SER A 313 8.75 -30.48 -17.40
CA SER A 313 9.02 -30.95 -16.03
C SER A 313 7.76 -30.98 -15.16
N SER A 314 6.78 -30.14 -15.46
CA SER A 314 5.55 -29.98 -14.68
C SER A 314 4.53 -31.12 -14.90
N TYR A 315 4.68 -31.97 -15.96
CA TYR A 315 3.77 -33.07 -16.27
C TYR A 315 4.46 -34.40 -16.54
N GLN A 316 5.68 -34.57 -16.08
CA GLN A 316 6.39 -35.88 -16.17
C GLN A 316 6.15 -36.82 -14.99
N VAL A 317 5.52 -36.31 -13.92
CA VAL A 317 5.24 -37.10 -12.71
C VAL A 317 3.76 -37.50 -12.70
N ILE A 318 3.51 -38.82 -12.64
CA ILE A 318 2.14 -39.35 -12.58
C ILE A 318 1.49 -38.92 -11.25
N GLY A 319 0.28 -38.37 -11.34
CA GLY A 319 -0.51 -37.94 -10.20
C GLY A 319 -1.13 -36.57 -10.41
N ARG A 320 -1.78 -36.05 -9.37
CA ARG A 320 -2.32 -34.69 -9.41
C ARG A 320 -1.16 -33.68 -9.24
N THR A 321 -0.98 -32.82 -10.21
CA THR A 321 0.11 -31.84 -10.22
C THR A 321 -0.33 -30.52 -10.85
N THR A 322 0.43 -29.48 -10.61
CA THR A 322 0.27 -28.19 -11.28
C THR A 322 1.09 -28.18 -12.57
N VAL A 323 0.40 -28.20 -13.70
CA VAL A 323 1.04 -28.06 -15.01
C VAL A 323 1.22 -26.59 -15.34
N THR A 324 2.43 -26.22 -15.73
CA THR A 324 2.81 -24.82 -16.00
C THR A 324 3.22 -24.63 -17.46
N GLY A 325 3.08 -23.39 -17.94
CA GLY A 325 3.48 -23.00 -19.29
C GLY A 325 3.68 -21.51 -19.43
N LYS A 326 4.18 -21.07 -20.58
CA LYS A 326 4.39 -19.67 -20.92
C LYS A 326 3.65 -19.30 -22.20
N LEU A 327 2.94 -18.19 -22.17
CA LEU A 327 2.22 -17.64 -23.32
C LEU A 327 3.18 -16.83 -24.20
N ILE A 328 3.65 -17.43 -25.29
CA ILE A 328 4.71 -16.88 -26.15
C ILE A 328 4.32 -15.51 -26.71
N ASP A 329 3.11 -15.39 -27.22
CA ASP A 329 2.63 -14.17 -27.88
C ASP A 329 2.13 -13.10 -26.88
N CYS A 330 2.16 -13.44 -25.55
CA CYS A 330 1.83 -12.55 -24.45
C CYS A 330 3.05 -12.33 -23.53
N ARG A 331 4.22 -12.09 -24.12
CA ARG A 331 5.50 -11.82 -23.45
C ARG A 331 5.90 -12.83 -22.39
N ASN A 332 5.65 -14.11 -22.68
CA ASN A 332 5.96 -15.22 -21.79
C ASN A 332 5.27 -15.14 -20.41
N ALA A 333 4.06 -14.56 -20.35
CA ALA A 333 3.23 -14.62 -19.15
C ALA A 333 3.04 -16.07 -18.72
N GLU A 334 3.26 -16.33 -17.43
CA GLU A 334 3.14 -17.68 -16.89
C GLU A 334 1.67 -18.05 -16.70
N ILE A 335 1.34 -19.28 -17.04
CA ILE A 335 0.05 -19.91 -16.78
C ILE A 335 0.24 -21.20 -16.00
N SER A 336 -0.72 -21.54 -15.17
CA SER A 336 -0.73 -22.80 -14.43
C SER A 336 -2.13 -23.35 -14.27
N THR A 337 -2.25 -24.67 -14.22
CA THR A 337 -3.51 -25.34 -13.95
C THR A 337 -3.26 -26.67 -13.27
N GLU A 338 -4.19 -27.11 -12.41
CA GLU A 338 -4.12 -28.44 -11.82
C GLU A 338 -4.66 -29.49 -12.78
N MET A 339 -3.90 -30.53 -13.02
CA MET A 339 -4.25 -31.66 -13.87
C MET A 339 -3.89 -33.01 -13.20
N LEU A 340 -4.52 -34.07 -13.64
CA LEU A 340 -4.07 -35.42 -13.39
C LEU A 340 -3.17 -35.84 -14.54
N VAL A 341 -1.94 -36.22 -14.26
CA VAL A 341 -0.97 -36.72 -15.23
C VAL A 341 -0.94 -38.25 -15.20
#